data_c3eb9fa77bde11c52b32d338794b5776
#
_entry.id   c3eb9fa77bde11c52b32d338794b5776
#
_cell.length_a   1.000
_cell.length_b   1.000
_cell.length_c   1.000
_cell.angle_alpha   90.00
_cell.angle_beta   90.00
_cell.angle_gamma   90.00
#
_symmetry.space_group_name_H-M   'P 1'
#
loop_
_entity.id
_entity.type
_entity.pdbx_description
1 polymer ?
#
loop_
_entity_poly.entity_id
_entity_poly.type
_entity_poly.pdbx_seq_one_letter_code
_entity_poly.pdbx_strand_id
1 'polypeptide(L)'
;MSANYAKGLSDYENKGVCGLQEIFESPEEVESKVELLSKWLTQSKCVVVYCGAGISTSAGIPDFRGPNGIWTQEKKGVKEDPEAKALSLTDCSPTVTHMALISLLKSKAIKFIVSQNIDGLFLRANIRRRHIAELHGNFFLDECTQCHSRFIRSTPSPTMACKVSDQKCMRWSRPCRGLICDTILDWDQDLPKNELKWADKYSRECDLAICLGTTLQIEPAGSLPFRCQRLNSGRVVIVNLQPTKSDTKADLVIHDFVDNVMTLLCKTLDVKIEAYDPSTDPTKTRVTTEWRR
;
A
#
# COMPACT_ATOMS: atom_id res chain seq x y z
N MET A 1 12.19 -15.00 0.39
CA MET A 1 11.30 -14.95 -0.78
C MET A 1 11.70 -13.74 -1.60
N SER A 2 11.80 -13.88 -2.89
CA SER A 2 12.18 -12.77 -3.78
C SER A 2 11.01 -11.80 -3.93
N ALA A 3 11.31 -10.54 -4.28
CA ALA A 3 10.29 -9.53 -4.58
C ALA A 3 9.39 -9.94 -5.79
N ASN A 4 9.77 -10.97 -6.51
CA ASN A 4 8.97 -11.53 -7.62
C ASN A 4 7.99 -12.60 -7.11
N TYR A 5 7.08 -12.23 -6.25
CA TYR A 5 6.07 -13.12 -5.70
C TYR A 5 5.01 -13.54 -6.74
N ALA A 6 4.86 -12.78 -7.81
CA ALA A 6 3.88 -13.07 -8.87
C ALA A 6 4.05 -14.48 -9.45
N LYS A 7 5.27 -15.03 -9.43
CA LYS A 7 5.54 -16.43 -9.86
C LYS A 7 4.94 -17.51 -8.96
N GLY A 8 4.58 -17.17 -7.73
CA GLY A 8 3.98 -18.10 -6.78
C GLY A 8 2.45 -18.07 -6.77
N LEU A 9 1.84 -17.20 -7.55
CA LEU A 9 0.40 -17.09 -7.73
C LEU A 9 -0.04 -17.74 -9.05
N SER A 10 -1.35 -17.94 -9.21
CA SER A 10 -1.92 -18.46 -10.45
C SER A 10 -1.68 -17.51 -11.64
N ASP A 11 -1.77 -18.04 -12.85
CA ASP A 11 -1.66 -17.21 -14.05
C ASP A 11 -2.80 -16.18 -14.10
N TYR A 12 -2.45 -14.92 -14.41
CA TYR A 12 -3.40 -13.83 -14.45
C TYR A 12 -3.40 -13.13 -15.81
N GLU A 13 -4.48 -13.30 -16.55
CA GLU A 13 -4.61 -12.71 -17.90
C GLU A 13 -4.93 -11.21 -17.89
N ASN A 14 -5.66 -10.74 -16.88
CA ASN A 14 -6.17 -9.35 -16.82
C ASN A 14 -5.14 -8.34 -16.27
N LYS A 15 -3.91 -8.37 -16.79
CA LYS A 15 -2.82 -7.50 -16.34
C LYS A 15 -3.06 -6.00 -16.59
N GLY A 16 -4.06 -5.68 -17.39
CA GLY A 16 -4.41 -4.31 -17.75
C GLY A 16 -3.39 -3.65 -18.67
N VAL A 17 -3.38 -2.31 -18.66
CA VAL A 17 -2.42 -1.51 -19.45
C VAL A 17 -1.11 -1.44 -18.68
N CYS A 18 -0.03 -1.87 -19.33
CA CYS A 18 1.33 -1.92 -18.76
C CYS A 18 2.29 -1.12 -19.65
N GLY A 19 3.38 -0.60 -19.06
CA GLY A 19 4.48 0.01 -19.77
C GLY A 19 4.17 1.37 -20.38
N LEU A 20 3.16 2.09 -19.87
CA LEU A 20 2.92 3.47 -20.26
C LEU A 20 4.15 4.32 -19.92
N GLN A 21 4.39 5.34 -20.74
CA GLN A 21 5.46 6.29 -20.49
C GLN A 21 5.22 7.06 -19.20
N GLU A 22 6.26 7.29 -18.44
CA GLU A 22 6.27 8.16 -17.29
C GLU A 22 6.30 9.62 -17.72
N ILE A 23 5.57 10.45 -17.01
CA ILE A 23 5.49 11.89 -17.19
C ILE A 23 6.17 12.54 -16.00
N PHE A 24 6.94 13.58 -16.26
CA PHE A 24 7.57 14.41 -15.24
C PHE A 24 7.16 15.85 -15.48
N GLU A 25 6.53 16.47 -14.50
CA GLU A 25 6.21 17.89 -14.50
C GLU A 25 7.44 18.71 -14.08
N SER A 26 7.45 20.00 -14.41
CA SER A 26 8.50 20.89 -13.93
C SER A 26 8.45 21.03 -12.40
N PRO A 27 9.58 21.29 -11.72
CA PRO A 27 9.59 21.52 -10.28
C PRO A 27 8.59 22.60 -9.83
N GLU A 28 8.45 23.66 -10.59
CA GLU A 28 7.55 24.79 -10.30
C GLU A 28 6.08 24.38 -10.38
N GLU A 29 5.73 23.52 -11.36
CA GLU A 29 4.38 22.97 -11.49
C GLU A 29 4.06 22.04 -10.32
N VAL A 30 5.00 21.16 -9.96
CA VAL A 30 4.85 20.24 -8.80
C VAL A 30 4.68 21.04 -7.50
N GLU A 31 5.53 22.05 -7.24
CA GLU A 31 5.42 22.91 -6.06
C GLU A 31 4.06 23.60 -5.98
N SER A 32 3.60 24.22 -7.08
CA SER A 32 2.29 24.88 -7.13
C SER A 32 1.14 23.92 -6.84
N LYS A 33 1.19 22.69 -7.39
CA LYS A 33 0.19 21.66 -7.15
C LYS A 33 0.22 21.13 -5.72
N VAL A 34 1.41 20.99 -5.13
CA VAL A 34 1.59 20.58 -3.73
C VAL A 34 1.05 21.66 -2.77
N GLU A 35 1.25 22.93 -3.08
CA GLU A 35 0.64 24.02 -2.31
C GLU A 35 -0.89 23.96 -2.33
N LEU A 36 -1.49 23.69 -3.50
CA LEU A 36 -2.93 23.50 -3.62
C LEU A 36 -3.40 22.27 -2.82
N LEU A 37 -2.68 21.16 -2.91
CA LEU A 37 -2.97 19.95 -2.13
C LEU A 37 -2.89 20.20 -0.63
N SER A 38 -1.88 20.95 -0.17
CA SER A 38 -1.71 21.30 1.26
C SER A 38 -2.88 22.12 1.79
N LYS A 39 -3.39 23.08 0.99
CA LYS A 39 -4.59 23.85 1.32
C LYS A 39 -5.82 22.96 1.45
N TRP A 40 -6.03 22.03 0.49
CA TRP A 40 -7.16 21.10 0.57
C TRP A 40 -7.06 20.17 1.78
N LEU A 41 -5.86 19.65 2.05
CA LEU A 41 -5.62 18.78 3.19
C LEU A 41 -5.91 19.48 4.52
N THR A 42 -5.48 20.73 4.68
CA THR A 42 -5.73 21.54 5.89
C THR A 42 -7.22 21.84 6.10
N GLN A 43 -7.98 22.01 5.02
CA GLN A 43 -9.42 22.27 5.05
C GLN A 43 -10.27 21.02 5.26
N SER A 44 -9.71 19.83 4.99
CA SER A 44 -10.43 18.57 5.01
C SER A 44 -10.63 18.04 6.43
N LYS A 45 -11.78 17.41 6.66
CA LYS A 45 -12.13 16.77 7.94
C LYS A 45 -11.72 15.30 8.00
N CYS A 46 -11.68 14.66 6.84
CA CYS A 46 -11.39 13.24 6.73
C CYS A 46 -10.59 12.94 5.46
N VAL A 47 -9.27 12.92 5.58
CA VAL A 47 -8.36 12.60 4.48
C VAL A 47 -8.03 11.12 4.50
N VAL A 48 -8.22 10.43 3.37
CA VAL A 48 -7.89 9.01 3.18
C VAL A 48 -6.88 8.86 2.05
N VAL A 49 -5.84 8.05 2.29
CA VAL A 49 -4.77 7.82 1.32
C VAL A 49 -4.88 6.41 0.76
N TYR A 50 -4.75 6.26 -0.56
CA TYR A 50 -4.82 4.99 -1.28
C TYR A 50 -3.46 4.73 -1.93
N CYS A 51 -2.80 3.65 -1.50
CA CYS A 51 -1.43 3.35 -1.90
C CYS A 51 -1.34 2.13 -2.82
N GLY A 52 -0.52 2.23 -3.85
CA GLY A 52 -0.12 1.12 -4.72
C GLY A 52 1.39 0.91 -4.73
N ALA A 53 1.87 0.01 -5.61
CA ALA A 53 3.26 -0.44 -5.65
C ALA A 53 4.29 0.69 -5.90
N GLY A 54 3.87 1.78 -6.55
CA GLY A 54 4.74 2.92 -6.84
C GLY A 54 5.30 3.65 -5.61
N ILE A 55 4.72 3.47 -4.41
CA ILE A 55 5.30 4.02 -3.18
C ILE A 55 6.46 3.18 -2.62
N SER A 56 6.69 1.99 -3.16
CA SER A 56 7.70 1.05 -2.67
C SER A 56 8.88 0.88 -3.63
N THR A 57 8.84 1.52 -4.81
CA THR A 57 9.88 1.38 -5.84
C THR A 57 11.22 1.94 -5.39
N SER A 58 11.24 3.01 -4.61
CA SER A 58 12.47 3.57 -4.02
C SER A 58 13.09 2.67 -2.93
N ALA A 59 12.35 1.69 -2.41
CA ALA A 59 12.91 0.62 -1.57
C ALA A 59 13.51 -0.54 -2.38
N GLY A 60 13.50 -0.43 -3.73
CA GLY A 60 13.96 -1.47 -4.64
C GLY A 60 12.91 -2.52 -4.98
N ILE A 61 11.68 -2.42 -4.48
CA ILE A 61 10.60 -3.37 -4.78
C ILE A 61 9.99 -2.97 -6.14
N PRO A 62 10.03 -3.85 -7.15
CA PRO A 62 9.49 -3.53 -8.45
C PRO A 62 7.97 -3.37 -8.39
N ASP A 63 7.44 -2.43 -9.15
CA ASP A 63 6.02 -2.34 -9.41
C ASP A 63 5.56 -3.39 -10.47
N PHE A 64 4.28 -3.35 -10.84
CA PHE A 64 3.73 -4.30 -11.82
C PHE A 64 3.70 -3.74 -13.24
N ARG A 65 3.35 -2.45 -13.39
CA ARG A 65 2.93 -1.84 -14.66
C ARG A 65 3.79 -0.70 -15.12
N GLY A 66 4.76 -0.26 -14.32
CA GLY A 66 5.76 0.74 -14.73
C GLY A 66 6.58 0.27 -15.93
N PRO A 67 7.42 1.11 -16.53
CA PRO A 67 8.25 0.75 -17.68
C PRO A 67 9.11 -0.49 -17.43
N ASN A 68 9.56 -0.67 -16.18
CA ASN A 68 10.36 -1.80 -15.70
C ASN A 68 9.55 -2.74 -14.77
N GLY A 69 8.24 -2.59 -14.73
CA GLY A 69 7.35 -3.37 -13.87
C GLY A 69 7.29 -4.85 -14.27
N ILE A 70 6.98 -5.71 -13.30
CA ILE A 70 6.98 -7.18 -13.45
C ILE A 70 6.15 -7.61 -14.67
N TRP A 71 4.91 -7.15 -14.78
CA TRP A 71 4.02 -7.53 -15.89
C TRP A 71 4.40 -6.87 -17.22
N THR A 72 5.05 -5.70 -17.16
CA THR A 72 5.58 -5.03 -18.35
C THR A 72 6.72 -5.85 -18.95
N GLN A 73 7.65 -6.31 -18.11
CA GLN A 73 8.79 -7.14 -18.55
C GLN A 73 8.31 -8.49 -19.06
N GLU A 74 7.36 -9.11 -18.39
CA GLU A 74 6.76 -10.37 -18.82
C GLU A 74 6.08 -10.25 -20.20
N LYS A 75 5.28 -9.18 -20.42
CA LYS A 75 4.68 -8.88 -21.73
C LYS A 75 5.70 -8.64 -22.84
N LYS A 76 6.87 -8.08 -22.50
CA LYS A 76 7.99 -7.89 -23.44
C LYS A 76 8.77 -9.16 -23.72
N GLY A 77 8.46 -10.29 -23.01
CA GLY A 77 9.20 -11.54 -23.12
C GLY A 77 10.62 -11.47 -22.56
N VAL A 78 10.91 -10.49 -21.71
CA VAL A 78 12.20 -10.36 -21.06
C VAL A 78 12.32 -11.49 -20.03
N LYS A 79 13.30 -12.37 -20.25
CA LYS A 79 13.63 -13.41 -19.26
C LYS A 79 14.37 -12.76 -18.09
N GLU A 80 13.99 -13.13 -16.89
CA GLU A 80 14.78 -12.77 -15.71
C GLU A 80 16.19 -13.33 -15.82
N ASP A 81 17.16 -12.53 -15.40
CA ASP A 81 18.51 -12.99 -15.22
C ASP A 81 18.54 -14.01 -14.07
N PRO A 82 18.89 -15.28 -14.33
CA PRO A 82 18.95 -16.31 -13.29
C PRO A 82 19.99 -16.00 -12.20
N GLU A 83 21.00 -15.15 -12.52
CA GLU A 83 22.05 -14.74 -11.60
C GLU A 83 21.70 -13.44 -10.86
N ALA A 84 20.62 -12.73 -11.25
CA ALA A 84 20.19 -11.56 -10.54
C ALA A 84 19.83 -11.92 -9.10
N LYS A 85 20.53 -11.32 -8.15
CA LYS A 85 20.26 -11.51 -6.72
C LYS A 85 18.84 -11.06 -6.42
N ALA A 86 17.97 -12.02 -6.12
CA ALA A 86 16.58 -11.73 -5.78
C ALA A 86 16.53 -10.80 -4.56
N LEU A 87 15.86 -9.66 -4.71
CA LEU A 87 15.64 -8.74 -3.59
C LEU A 87 14.87 -9.46 -2.48
N SER A 88 15.43 -9.45 -1.29
CA SER A 88 14.74 -9.97 -0.10
C SER A 88 13.87 -8.87 0.52
N LEU A 89 12.58 -9.14 0.70
CA LEU A 89 11.69 -8.22 1.40
C LEU A 89 12.17 -7.88 2.82
N THR A 90 12.96 -8.75 3.46
CA THR A 90 13.55 -8.49 4.78
C THR A 90 14.60 -7.38 4.75
N ASP A 91 15.24 -7.16 3.61
CA ASP A 91 16.30 -6.18 3.45
C ASP A 91 15.76 -4.80 3.01
N CYS A 92 14.51 -4.74 2.54
CA CYS A 92 13.86 -3.50 2.19
C CYS A 92 13.51 -2.70 3.45
N SER A 93 13.58 -1.39 3.36
CA SER A 93 13.16 -0.48 4.43
C SER A 93 12.00 0.40 3.97
N PRO A 94 11.12 0.86 4.89
CA PRO A 94 10.11 1.85 4.56
C PRO A 94 10.69 3.05 3.82
N THR A 95 10.05 3.47 2.74
CA THR A 95 10.45 4.63 1.94
C THR A 95 10.13 5.94 2.65
N VAL A 96 10.60 7.05 2.11
CA VAL A 96 10.25 8.40 2.58
C VAL A 96 8.73 8.58 2.61
N THR A 97 8.02 8.09 1.58
CA THR A 97 6.55 8.13 1.52
C THR A 97 5.89 7.38 2.68
N HIS A 98 6.36 6.18 3.02
CA HIS A 98 5.82 5.44 4.17
C HIS A 98 5.99 6.24 5.46
N MET A 99 7.17 6.80 5.69
CA MET A 99 7.48 7.57 6.90
C MET A 99 6.73 8.91 6.94
N ALA A 100 6.56 9.58 5.80
CA ALA A 100 5.73 10.77 5.66
C ALA A 100 4.27 10.48 6.05
N LEU A 101 3.70 9.39 5.56
CA LEU A 101 2.33 8.98 5.89
C LEU A 101 2.17 8.65 7.38
N ILE A 102 3.17 7.99 8.00
CA ILE A 102 3.18 7.76 9.45
C ILE A 102 3.19 9.10 10.22
N SER A 103 4.00 10.06 9.79
CA SER A 103 4.08 11.39 10.41
C SER A 103 2.76 12.16 10.26
N LEU A 104 2.13 12.10 9.08
CA LEU A 104 0.81 12.71 8.82
C LEU A 104 -0.33 12.04 9.63
N LEU A 105 -0.27 10.72 9.88
CA LEU A 105 -1.19 10.04 10.79
C LEU A 105 -1.00 10.50 12.24
N LYS A 106 0.25 10.67 12.70
CA LYS A 106 0.58 11.15 14.04
C LYS A 106 0.10 12.58 14.28
N SER A 107 0.28 13.47 13.31
CA SER A 107 -0.22 14.84 13.32
C SER A 107 -1.73 14.96 13.14
N LYS A 108 -2.42 13.86 12.82
CA LYS A 108 -3.85 13.78 12.49
C LYS A 108 -4.24 14.50 11.19
N ALA A 109 -3.27 14.86 10.35
CA ALA A 109 -3.51 15.44 9.04
C ALA A 109 -4.18 14.47 8.07
N ILE A 110 -3.90 13.16 8.20
CA ILE A 110 -4.64 12.10 7.51
C ILE A 110 -5.30 11.16 8.51
N LYS A 111 -6.37 10.51 8.10
CA LYS A 111 -7.21 9.66 8.97
C LYS A 111 -6.94 8.18 8.80
N PHE A 112 -6.80 7.73 7.56
CA PHE A 112 -6.75 6.32 7.22
C PHE A 112 -5.96 6.06 5.94
N ILE A 113 -5.36 4.87 5.84
CA ILE A 113 -4.64 4.40 4.66
C ILE A 113 -5.31 3.13 4.14
N VAL A 114 -5.53 3.08 2.83
CA VAL A 114 -5.96 1.87 2.10
C VAL A 114 -4.78 1.44 1.23
N SER A 115 -4.18 0.31 1.55
CA SER A 115 -3.01 -0.21 0.84
C SER A 115 -3.38 -1.41 -0.02
N GLN A 116 -2.87 -1.43 -1.25
CA GLN A 116 -2.88 -2.58 -2.15
C GLN A 116 -1.58 -3.38 -2.06
N ASN A 117 -0.56 -2.86 -1.35
CA ASN A 117 0.76 -3.47 -1.24
C ASN A 117 0.76 -4.61 -0.22
N ILE A 118 1.54 -5.63 -0.53
CA ILE A 118 1.73 -6.82 0.31
C ILE A 118 3.14 -6.90 0.90
N ASP A 119 3.99 -5.89 0.63
CA ASP A 119 5.40 -5.85 1.00
C ASP A 119 5.68 -5.72 2.51
N GLY A 120 4.66 -5.34 3.28
CA GLY A 120 4.76 -5.16 4.73
C GLY A 120 5.47 -3.90 5.19
N LEU A 121 5.83 -2.97 4.28
CA LEU A 121 6.60 -1.78 4.66
C LEU A 121 5.84 -0.85 5.62
N PHE A 122 4.51 -0.75 5.53
CA PHE A 122 3.72 -0.03 6.53
C PHE A 122 3.78 -0.68 7.92
N LEU A 123 3.70 -2.01 7.98
CA LEU A 123 3.84 -2.75 9.22
C LEU A 123 5.22 -2.50 9.85
N ARG A 124 6.28 -2.56 9.02
CA ARG A 124 7.66 -2.32 9.44
C ARG A 124 7.90 -0.86 9.85
N ALA A 125 7.17 0.11 9.27
CA ALA A 125 7.11 1.50 9.74
C ALA A 125 6.30 1.66 11.04
N ASN A 126 5.91 0.56 11.68
CA ASN A 126 5.16 0.51 12.94
C ASN A 126 3.81 1.25 12.89
N ILE A 127 3.08 1.10 11.76
CA ILE A 127 1.73 1.65 11.66
C ILE A 127 0.80 0.95 12.66
N ARG A 128 -0.07 1.73 13.30
CA ARG A 128 -1.10 1.15 14.14
C ARG A 128 -2.21 0.53 13.30
N ARG A 129 -2.59 -0.71 13.60
CA ARG A 129 -3.59 -1.51 12.85
C ARG A 129 -4.90 -0.78 12.57
N ARG A 130 -5.33 0.13 13.44
CA ARG A 130 -6.56 0.90 13.30
C ARG A 130 -6.53 1.96 12.19
N HIS A 131 -5.36 2.27 11.63
CA HIS A 131 -5.17 3.32 10.63
C HIS A 131 -4.97 2.79 9.21
N ILE A 132 -5.01 1.47 9.01
CA ILE A 132 -4.75 0.87 7.70
C ILE A 132 -5.74 -0.25 7.39
N ALA A 133 -6.09 -0.38 6.10
CA ALA A 133 -6.65 -1.57 5.49
C ALA A 133 -5.69 -2.10 4.42
N GLU A 134 -5.29 -3.35 4.53
CA GLU A 134 -4.44 -4.05 3.56
C GLU A 134 -5.33 -4.97 2.72
N LEU A 135 -5.64 -4.54 1.50
CA LEU A 135 -6.66 -5.18 0.68
C LEU A 135 -6.19 -6.51 0.06
N HIS A 136 -4.89 -6.66 -0.19
CA HIS A 136 -4.34 -7.85 -0.87
C HIS A 136 -3.50 -8.73 0.06
N GLY A 137 -3.50 -8.43 1.36
CA GLY A 137 -2.71 -9.16 2.35
C GLY A 137 -1.36 -8.51 2.67
N ASN A 138 -0.49 -9.27 3.37
CA ASN A 138 0.82 -8.79 3.80
C ASN A 138 1.74 -9.99 4.06
N PHE A 139 2.94 -10.00 3.47
CA PHE A 139 3.91 -11.08 3.62
C PHE A 139 4.39 -11.31 5.06
N PHE A 140 4.28 -10.30 5.91
CA PHE A 140 4.70 -10.39 7.31
C PHE A 140 3.53 -10.60 8.27
N LEU A 141 2.37 -11.05 7.76
CA LEU A 141 1.20 -11.35 8.59
C LEU A 141 0.65 -12.74 8.31
N ASP A 142 0.33 -13.42 9.40
CA ASP A 142 -0.53 -14.59 9.42
C ASP A 142 -1.91 -14.24 10.00
N GLU A 143 -2.94 -14.99 9.63
CA GLU A 143 -4.29 -14.85 10.17
C GLU A 143 -4.84 -16.18 10.65
N CYS A 144 -5.61 -16.16 11.74
CA CYS A 144 -6.32 -17.34 12.19
C CYS A 144 -7.61 -17.55 11.39
N THR A 145 -7.82 -18.76 10.88
CA THR A 145 -9.00 -19.13 10.07
C THR A 145 -10.35 -19.04 10.81
N GLN A 146 -10.35 -19.02 12.15
CA GLN A 146 -11.57 -18.95 12.95
C GLN A 146 -11.81 -17.61 13.62
N CYS A 147 -10.79 -17.09 14.35
CA CYS A 147 -11.00 -15.85 15.12
C CYS A 147 -10.48 -14.59 14.40
N HIS A 148 -9.87 -14.74 13.21
CA HIS A 148 -9.32 -13.66 12.40
C HIS A 148 -8.31 -12.76 13.13
N SER A 149 -7.71 -13.25 14.23
CA SER A 149 -6.57 -12.57 14.85
C SER A 149 -5.38 -12.64 13.91
N ARG A 150 -4.67 -11.52 13.74
CA ARG A 150 -3.47 -11.41 12.92
C ARG A 150 -2.22 -11.44 13.77
N PHE A 151 -1.21 -12.12 13.28
CA PHE A 151 0.06 -12.33 13.97
C PHE A 151 1.21 -11.87 13.09
N ILE A 152 2.12 -11.10 13.68
CA ILE A 152 3.28 -10.55 12.99
C ILE A 152 4.35 -11.63 12.87
N ARG A 153 4.91 -11.76 11.67
CA ARG A 153 6.04 -12.62 11.35
C ARG A 153 7.34 -11.83 11.34
N SER A 154 8.43 -12.45 11.73
CA SER A 154 9.78 -11.89 11.60
C SER A 154 10.38 -12.11 10.20
N THR A 155 9.84 -13.03 9.41
CA THR A 155 10.25 -13.35 8.04
C THR A 155 9.02 -13.40 7.13
N PRO A 156 9.18 -13.12 5.84
CA PRO A 156 8.07 -13.25 4.89
C PRO A 156 7.45 -14.63 4.92
N SER A 157 6.14 -14.71 4.72
CA SER A 157 5.42 -16.00 4.62
C SER A 157 6.05 -16.87 3.54
N PRO A 158 6.30 -18.15 3.78
CA PRO A 158 6.77 -19.09 2.76
C PRO A 158 5.66 -19.54 1.82
N THR A 159 4.40 -19.21 2.13
CA THR A 159 3.22 -19.58 1.36
C THR A 159 2.43 -18.35 0.93
N MET A 160 1.52 -18.53 -0.02
CA MET A 160 0.62 -17.54 -0.60
C MET A 160 -0.75 -18.17 -0.85
N ALA A 161 -1.70 -17.38 -1.30
CA ALA A 161 -3.07 -17.80 -1.62
C ALA A 161 -3.87 -18.26 -0.39
N CYS A 162 -3.66 -17.60 0.78
CA CYS A 162 -4.32 -17.92 2.04
C CYS A 162 -4.13 -19.39 2.46
N LYS A 163 -2.95 -19.96 2.18
CA LYS A 163 -2.66 -21.36 2.45
C LYS A 163 -2.64 -21.66 3.95
N VAL A 164 -3.48 -22.59 4.36
CA VAL A 164 -3.57 -23.01 5.76
C VAL A 164 -2.38 -23.91 6.12
N SER A 165 -1.77 -23.62 7.28
CA SER A 165 -0.71 -24.43 7.89
C SER A 165 -1.27 -25.32 9.01
N ASP A 166 -0.45 -26.25 9.51
CA ASP A 166 -0.80 -27.08 10.68
C ASP A 166 -0.65 -26.33 12.03
N GLN A 167 -0.20 -25.07 11.98
CA GLN A 167 0.02 -24.27 13.18
C GLN A 167 -1.31 -23.83 13.78
N LYS A 168 -1.50 -24.06 15.08
CA LYS A 168 -2.66 -23.60 15.83
C LYS A 168 -2.61 -22.11 16.13
N CYS A 169 -3.79 -21.51 16.30
CA CYS A 169 -3.92 -20.10 16.66
C CYS A 169 -3.13 -19.78 17.94
N MET A 170 -2.35 -18.71 17.90
CA MET A 170 -1.46 -18.24 18.97
C MET A 170 -2.11 -17.20 19.88
N ARG A 171 -3.42 -17.04 19.83
CA ARG A 171 -4.13 -16.04 20.63
C ARG A 171 -4.10 -16.36 22.13
N TRP A 172 -3.57 -15.46 22.94
CA TRP A 172 -3.42 -15.65 24.38
C TRP A 172 -4.70 -15.42 25.19
N SER A 173 -5.52 -14.43 24.78
CA SER A 173 -6.62 -13.94 25.61
C SER A 173 -7.83 -14.88 25.67
N ARG A 174 -8.01 -15.74 24.68
CA ARG A 174 -9.08 -16.75 24.61
C ARG A 174 -8.61 -17.93 23.77
N PRO A 175 -8.68 -19.16 24.29
CA PRO A 175 -8.33 -20.35 23.51
C PRO A 175 -9.11 -20.37 22.18
N CYS A 176 -8.40 -20.57 21.07
CA CYS A 176 -8.96 -20.71 19.75
C CYS A 176 -8.41 -21.98 19.11
N ARG A 177 -9.26 -22.77 18.45
CA ARG A 177 -8.89 -24.03 17.80
C ARG A 177 -8.60 -23.83 16.30
N GLY A 178 -8.65 -22.59 15.80
CA GLY A 178 -8.37 -22.28 14.40
C GLY A 178 -6.91 -22.56 14.04
N LEU A 179 -6.69 -22.80 12.76
CA LEU A 179 -5.36 -22.92 12.16
C LEU A 179 -4.90 -21.58 11.63
N ILE A 180 -3.60 -21.45 11.41
CA ILE A 180 -2.98 -20.25 10.87
C ILE A 180 -2.86 -20.37 9.34
N CYS A 181 -3.17 -19.30 8.61
CA CYS A 181 -2.92 -19.18 7.20
C CYS A 181 -2.14 -17.90 6.90
N ASP A 182 -1.44 -17.85 5.76
CA ASP A 182 -0.93 -16.59 5.23
C ASP A 182 -2.09 -15.67 4.83
N THR A 183 -1.79 -14.39 4.60
CA THR A 183 -2.81 -13.38 4.27
C THR A 183 -2.75 -12.91 2.82
N ILE A 184 -1.82 -13.44 2.01
CA ILE A 184 -1.61 -13.00 0.63
C ILE A 184 -2.68 -13.62 -0.25
N LEU A 185 -3.41 -12.78 -0.98
CA LEU A 185 -4.44 -13.25 -1.90
C LEU A 185 -3.84 -13.73 -3.22
N ASP A 186 -4.45 -14.75 -3.80
CA ASP A 186 -4.35 -15.02 -5.23
C ASP A 186 -5.30 -14.10 -6.01
N TRP A 187 -5.09 -14.00 -7.33
CA TRP A 187 -5.77 -13.03 -8.18
C TRP A 187 -7.30 -13.16 -8.18
N ASP A 188 -7.83 -14.37 -8.06
CA ASP A 188 -9.25 -14.69 -8.11
C ASP A 188 -9.91 -14.78 -6.72
N GLN A 189 -9.15 -14.52 -5.65
CA GLN A 189 -9.69 -14.58 -4.29
C GLN A 189 -10.39 -13.27 -3.91
N ASP A 190 -11.49 -13.41 -3.17
CA ASP A 190 -12.22 -12.28 -2.60
C ASP A 190 -11.35 -11.46 -1.66
N LEU A 191 -11.49 -10.15 -1.70
CA LEU A 191 -10.82 -9.25 -0.74
C LEU A 191 -11.22 -9.58 0.70
N PRO A 192 -10.30 -9.45 1.68
CA PRO A 192 -10.59 -9.75 3.07
C PRO A 192 -11.75 -8.89 3.58
N LYS A 193 -12.85 -9.51 3.97
CA LYS A 193 -14.12 -8.83 4.34
C LYS A 193 -13.93 -7.69 5.33
N ASN A 194 -13.11 -7.91 6.35
CA ASN A 194 -12.85 -6.89 7.37
C ASN A 194 -12.04 -5.71 6.83
N GLU A 195 -11.05 -5.94 5.97
CA GLU A 195 -10.24 -4.89 5.36
C GLU A 195 -11.11 -4.06 4.40
N LEU A 196 -11.85 -4.74 3.53
CA LEU A 196 -12.76 -4.09 2.59
C LEU A 196 -13.84 -3.26 3.30
N LYS A 197 -14.41 -3.79 4.41
CA LYS A 197 -15.38 -3.05 5.23
C LYS A 197 -14.82 -1.72 5.76
N TRP A 198 -13.56 -1.74 6.24
CA TRP A 198 -12.93 -0.52 6.74
C TRP A 198 -12.55 0.43 5.60
N ALA A 199 -12.00 -0.08 4.51
CA ALA A 199 -11.70 0.71 3.33
C ALA A 199 -12.97 1.37 2.78
N ASP A 200 -14.08 0.63 2.64
CA ASP A 200 -15.37 1.16 2.19
C ASP A 200 -15.91 2.24 3.14
N LYS A 201 -15.89 1.98 4.45
CA LYS A 201 -16.33 2.96 5.44
C LYS A 201 -15.60 4.29 5.29
N TYR A 202 -14.27 4.26 5.33
CA TYR A 202 -13.48 5.49 5.24
C TYR A 202 -13.58 6.14 3.85
N SER A 203 -13.71 5.37 2.77
CA SER A 203 -13.97 5.91 1.42
C SER A 203 -15.30 6.65 1.31
N ARG A 204 -16.30 6.28 2.11
CA ARG A 204 -17.59 6.98 2.18
C ARG A 204 -17.56 8.21 3.06
N GLU A 205 -16.73 8.20 4.10
CA GLU A 205 -16.63 9.30 5.08
C GLU A 205 -15.65 10.38 4.64
N CYS A 206 -14.70 10.08 3.72
CA CYS A 206 -13.67 11.05 3.34
C CYS A 206 -14.22 12.20 2.49
N ASP A 207 -13.58 13.35 2.64
CA ASP A 207 -13.78 14.56 1.84
C ASP A 207 -12.55 14.91 0.98
N LEU A 208 -11.41 14.22 1.22
CA LEU A 208 -10.23 14.26 0.37
C LEU A 208 -9.61 12.86 0.25
N ALA A 209 -9.60 12.31 -0.96
CA ALA A 209 -8.93 11.07 -1.31
C ALA A 209 -7.62 11.35 -2.03
N ILE A 210 -6.50 10.79 -1.55
CA ILE A 210 -5.17 10.97 -2.17
C ILE A 210 -4.67 9.60 -2.63
N CYS A 211 -4.49 9.42 -3.94
CA CYS A 211 -4.00 8.19 -4.55
C CYS A 211 -2.50 8.32 -4.83
N LEU A 212 -1.68 7.44 -4.27
CA LEU A 212 -0.23 7.49 -4.35
C LEU A 212 0.33 6.22 -5.03
N GLY A 213 1.07 6.38 -6.13
CA GLY A 213 1.79 5.29 -6.79
C GLY A 213 0.90 4.13 -7.21
N THR A 214 -0.31 4.42 -7.70
CA THR A 214 -1.27 3.41 -8.15
C THR A 214 -1.89 3.78 -9.49
N THR A 215 -1.97 2.81 -10.40
CA THR A 215 -2.62 2.98 -11.71
C THR A 215 -4.15 2.90 -11.65
N LEU A 216 -4.72 2.61 -10.47
CA LEU A 216 -6.16 2.50 -10.22
C LEU A 216 -6.89 1.48 -11.13
N GLN A 217 -6.18 0.46 -11.64
CA GLN A 217 -6.74 -0.49 -12.60
C GLN A 217 -7.42 -1.70 -11.95
N ILE A 218 -7.08 -2.04 -10.70
CA ILE A 218 -7.62 -3.23 -10.00
C ILE A 218 -8.90 -2.85 -9.26
N GLU A 219 -10.01 -3.52 -9.58
CA GLU A 219 -11.28 -3.33 -8.88
C GLU A 219 -11.43 -4.35 -7.73
N PRO A 220 -12.11 -3.98 -6.62
CA PRO A 220 -12.78 -2.71 -6.36
C PRO A 220 -11.84 -1.61 -5.80
N ALA A 221 -10.56 -1.91 -5.57
CA ALA A 221 -9.60 -0.98 -4.93
C ALA A 221 -9.48 0.35 -5.71
N GLY A 222 -9.44 0.27 -7.05
CA GLY A 222 -9.30 1.44 -7.92
C GLY A 222 -10.49 2.39 -7.93
N SER A 223 -11.69 1.91 -7.58
CA SER A 223 -12.91 2.73 -7.53
C SER A 223 -13.21 3.30 -6.14
N LEU A 224 -12.60 2.80 -5.09
CA LEU A 224 -12.83 3.27 -3.72
C LEU A 224 -12.57 4.78 -3.53
N PRO A 225 -11.49 5.39 -4.07
CA PRO A 225 -11.22 6.81 -3.90
C PRO A 225 -12.35 7.72 -4.38
N PHE A 226 -13.03 7.33 -5.46
CA PHE A 226 -14.08 8.14 -6.09
C PHE A 226 -15.43 8.11 -5.36
N ARG A 227 -15.54 7.35 -4.27
CA ARG A 227 -16.76 7.36 -3.43
C ARG A 227 -16.95 8.69 -2.73
N CYS A 228 -15.87 9.39 -2.36
CA CYS A 228 -15.95 10.69 -1.71
C CYS A 228 -16.61 11.75 -2.61
N GLN A 229 -16.32 11.77 -3.90
CA GLN A 229 -16.92 12.70 -4.85
C GLN A 229 -18.45 12.50 -4.95
N ARG A 230 -18.88 11.24 -5.00
CA ARG A 230 -20.31 10.91 -5.14
C ARG A 230 -21.13 11.16 -3.90
N LEU A 231 -20.54 11.01 -2.71
CA LEU A 231 -21.27 11.02 -1.44
C LEU A 231 -21.10 12.32 -0.67
N ASN A 232 -19.94 12.97 -0.77
CA ASN A 232 -19.59 14.10 0.09
C ASN A 232 -19.11 15.34 -0.68
N SER A 233 -19.24 15.35 -2.01
CA SER A 233 -18.63 16.38 -2.87
C SER A 233 -17.13 16.53 -2.58
N GLY A 234 -16.50 15.43 -2.20
CA GLY A 234 -15.08 15.36 -1.87
C GLY A 234 -14.19 15.48 -3.10
N ARG A 235 -12.92 15.67 -2.89
CA ARG A 235 -11.91 15.78 -3.94
C ARG A 235 -11.06 14.53 -4.04
N VAL A 236 -10.59 14.23 -5.26
CA VAL A 236 -9.66 13.14 -5.53
C VAL A 236 -8.38 13.71 -6.12
N VAL A 237 -7.25 13.34 -5.53
CA VAL A 237 -5.90 13.70 -6.00
C VAL A 237 -5.18 12.42 -6.42
N ILE A 238 -4.49 12.45 -7.55
CA ILE A 238 -3.67 11.34 -8.03
C ILE A 238 -2.22 11.83 -8.12
N VAL A 239 -1.31 11.10 -7.48
CA VAL A 239 0.13 11.27 -7.60
C VAL A 239 0.69 9.99 -8.18
N ASN A 240 1.05 10.02 -9.45
CA ASN A 240 1.57 8.85 -10.16
C ASN A 240 2.38 9.28 -11.37
N LEU A 241 3.51 8.63 -11.63
CA LEU A 241 4.34 8.94 -12.79
C LEU A 241 3.65 8.60 -14.11
N GLN A 242 2.94 7.48 -14.16
CA GLN A 242 2.19 7.09 -15.34
C GLN A 242 0.78 7.71 -15.35
N PRO A 243 0.23 8.05 -16.52
CA PRO A 243 -1.18 8.42 -16.60
C PRO A 243 -2.06 7.25 -16.16
N THR A 244 -3.20 7.57 -15.56
CA THR A 244 -4.19 6.60 -15.12
C THR A 244 -5.50 6.71 -15.90
N LYS A 245 -6.29 5.63 -15.93
CA LYS A 245 -7.64 5.67 -16.53
C LYS A 245 -8.59 6.67 -15.84
N SER A 246 -8.18 7.22 -14.72
CA SER A 246 -9.02 8.03 -13.86
C SER A 246 -8.57 9.49 -13.73
N ASP A 247 -7.52 9.91 -14.46
CA ASP A 247 -6.99 11.27 -14.38
C ASP A 247 -8.05 12.32 -14.73
N THR A 248 -8.90 12.04 -15.71
CA THR A 248 -10.01 12.94 -16.11
C THR A 248 -11.11 13.08 -15.05
N LYS A 249 -11.13 12.21 -14.04
CA LYS A 249 -12.08 12.24 -12.92
C LYS A 249 -11.48 12.85 -11.65
N ALA A 250 -10.16 12.99 -11.61
CA ALA A 250 -9.47 13.57 -10.48
C ALA A 250 -9.56 15.10 -10.50
N ASP A 251 -9.60 15.71 -9.33
CA ASP A 251 -9.59 17.16 -9.16
C ASP A 251 -8.17 17.74 -9.28
N LEU A 252 -7.16 16.89 -9.06
CA LEU A 252 -5.75 17.24 -9.21
C LEU A 252 -4.95 15.99 -9.59
N VAL A 253 -4.05 16.12 -10.56
CA VAL A 253 -3.08 15.10 -10.95
C VAL A 253 -1.67 15.70 -10.85
N ILE A 254 -0.75 14.96 -10.24
CA ILE A 254 0.66 15.35 -10.09
C ILE A 254 1.51 14.21 -10.66
N HIS A 255 2.33 14.52 -11.66
CA HIS A 255 3.26 13.57 -12.26
C HIS A 255 4.69 13.84 -11.78
N ASP A 256 5.03 13.20 -10.66
CA ASP A 256 6.38 13.19 -10.09
C ASP A 256 6.56 11.97 -9.19
N PHE A 257 7.78 11.73 -8.74
CA PHE A 257 8.07 10.72 -7.73
C PHE A 257 7.26 10.99 -6.45
N VAL A 258 6.58 9.95 -5.97
CA VAL A 258 5.74 10.09 -4.76
C VAL A 258 6.57 10.54 -3.55
N ASP A 259 7.81 10.07 -3.41
CA ASP A 259 8.71 10.49 -2.32
C ASP A 259 9.02 11.99 -2.37
N ASN A 260 9.17 12.57 -3.58
CA ASN A 260 9.37 14.00 -3.74
C ASN A 260 8.11 14.79 -3.34
N VAL A 261 6.95 14.42 -3.89
CA VAL A 261 5.67 15.08 -3.58
C VAL A 261 5.38 15.03 -2.09
N MET A 262 5.58 13.87 -1.44
CA MET A 262 5.31 13.73 -0.01
C MET A 262 6.30 14.50 0.86
N THR A 263 7.55 14.63 0.42
CA THR A 263 8.56 15.47 1.09
C THR A 263 8.17 16.94 1.04
N LEU A 264 7.80 17.45 -0.14
CA LEU A 264 7.33 18.82 -0.33
C LEU A 264 6.05 19.09 0.46
N LEU A 265 5.09 18.16 0.42
CA LEU A 265 3.82 18.29 1.16
C LEU A 265 4.05 18.39 2.67
N CYS A 266 4.87 17.51 3.23
CA CYS A 266 5.20 17.54 4.65
C CYS A 266 5.94 18.84 5.03
N LYS A 267 6.85 19.31 4.17
CA LYS A 267 7.53 20.60 4.36
C LYS A 267 6.54 21.77 4.39
N THR A 268 5.60 21.82 3.44
CA THR A 268 4.58 22.86 3.35
C THR A 268 3.63 22.86 4.55
N LEU A 269 3.36 21.68 5.11
CA LEU A 269 2.51 21.50 6.30
C LEU A 269 3.24 21.64 7.63
N ASP A 270 4.55 21.92 7.60
CA ASP A 270 5.43 21.93 8.79
C ASP A 270 5.38 20.61 9.59
N VAL A 271 5.26 19.48 8.89
CA VAL A 271 5.27 18.15 9.48
C VAL A 271 6.63 17.50 9.25
N LYS A 272 7.36 17.26 10.34
CA LYS A 272 8.66 16.59 10.28
C LYS A 272 8.46 15.10 9.91
N ILE A 273 9.12 14.65 8.84
CA ILE A 273 9.19 13.24 8.49
C ILE A 273 10.20 12.57 9.43
N GLU A 274 9.73 11.64 10.26
CA GLU A 274 10.61 10.84 11.11
C GLU A 274 11.37 9.81 10.26
N ALA A 275 12.64 9.58 10.57
CA ALA A 275 13.40 8.50 9.95
C ALA A 275 12.85 7.13 10.39
N TYR A 276 12.99 6.11 9.52
CA TYR A 276 12.72 4.74 9.92
C TYR A 276 13.68 4.30 11.03
N ASP A 277 13.12 3.79 12.13
CA ASP A 277 13.87 3.25 13.25
C ASP A 277 13.66 1.72 13.32
N PRO A 278 14.69 0.93 12.97
CA PRO A 278 14.62 -0.53 13.02
C PRO A 278 14.32 -1.10 14.42
N SER A 279 14.58 -0.34 15.49
CA SER A 279 14.28 -0.78 16.86
C SER A 279 12.78 -0.80 17.15
N THR A 280 11.99 -0.02 16.43
CA THR A 280 10.53 0.04 16.54
C THR A 280 9.81 -0.88 15.55
N ASP A 281 10.54 -1.53 14.64
CA ASP A 281 10.00 -2.45 13.65
C ASP A 281 9.49 -3.73 14.31
N PRO A 282 8.17 -3.99 14.30
CA PRO A 282 7.61 -5.15 14.97
C PRO A 282 8.04 -6.49 14.34
N THR A 283 8.53 -6.49 13.10
CA THR A 283 9.04 -7.70 12.44
C THR A 283 10.45 -8.07 12.92
N LYS A 284 11.17 -7.16 13.59
CA LYS A 284 12.50 -7.42 14.17
C LYS A 284 12.42 -8.07 15.56
N THR A 285 11.23 -8.23 16.13
CA THR A 285 11.06 -8.89 17.42
C THR A 285 11.13 -10.42 17.25
N ARG A 286 11.70 -11.11 18.27
CA ARG A 286 11.78 -12.59 18.29
C ARG A 286 10.47 -13.26 18.71
N VAL A 287 9.52 -12.48 19.25
CA VAL A 287 8.24 -12.99 19.77
C VAL A 287 7.14 -12.65 18.78
N THR A 288 6.39 -13.65 18.36
CA THR A 288 5.18 -13.45 17.54
C THR A 288 4.17 -12.60 18.30
N THR A 289 3.83 -11.45 17.76
CA THR A 289 2.94 -10.48 18.38
C THR A 289 1.62 -10.39 17.63
N GLU A 290 0.50 -10.36 18.37
CA GLU A 290 -0.82 -10.14 17.78
C GLU A 290 -0.96 -8.66 17.37
N TRP A 291 -1.26 -8.42 16.08
CA TRP A 291 -1.47 -7.07 15.54
C TRP A 291 -2.93 -6.65 15.71
N ARG A 292 -3.21 -5.94 16.81
CA ARG A 292 -4.57 -5.56 17.23
C ARG A 292 -5.03 -4.22 16.69
N ARG A 293 -6.32 -4.12 16.39
CA ARG A 293 -7.01 -2.85 16.08
C ARG A 293 -7.26 -2.01 17.33
#